data_2126f1871715aab14fddf0653636cd7b
#
_entry.id   2126f1871715aab14fddf0653636cd7b
#
_cell.length_a   1.000
_cell.length_b   1.000
_cell.length_c   1.000
_cell.angle_alpha   90.00
_cell.angle_beta   90.00
_cell.angle_gamma   90.00
#
_symmetry.space_group_name_H-M   'P 1'
#
loop_
_entity.id
_entity.type
_entity.pdbx_description
1 polymer ?
#
loop_
_entity_poly.entity_id
_entity_poly.type
_entity_poly.pdbx_seq_one_letter_code
_entity_poly.pdbx_strand_id
1 'polypeptide(L)'
;MSQVPSLTLNNGVEMPQLGFGVWQVPDDEAAKAVATAIESGYRSIDTAAIYQNETGTGKAIAASGVARDELFVTTKLWNSEQGYDSTLRAFDASLDKLGLDYVDLYLIHWPVPAKDAYVDTYRAFEKIHADGRAKAIGVSNFLPEHLERLLGETSVVPVLNQIELHPQLQQAESRALHAEHGILTEAWSPLGSGKGLLEVPTVLAVARKHGRTPAQAVLRWHLQTGNVVIPKSVTPSRIAENIDVFDFELDADDLAAFAALDEGKRLGPNPGEFNAGA
;
A
#
# COMPACT_ATOMS: atom_id res chain seq x y z
N MET A 1 8.52 18.67 12.00
CA MET A 1 7.49 17.65 11.67
C MET A 1 7.81 16.40 12.47
N SER A 2 6.83 15.76 13.08
CA SER A 2 7.02 14.48 13.74
C SER A 2 7.37 13.44 12.68
N GLN A 3 8.36 12.58 13.00
CA GLN A 3 8.77 11.51 12.10
C GLN A 3 7.63 10.48 11.97
N VAL A 4 7.37 10.00 10.75
CA VAL A 4 6.42 8.90 10.53
C VAL A 4 6.89 7.67 11.32
N PRO A 5 6.08 7.08 12.21
CA PRO A 5 6.47 5.86 12.92
C PRO A 5 6.57 4.68 11.95
N SER A 6 7.39 3.71 12.29
CA SER A 6 7.51 2.45 11.56
C SER A 6 6.78 1.33 12.29
N LEU A 7 6.33 0.34 11.51
CA LEU A 7 5.85 -0.96 11.98
C LEU A 7 6.86 -2.03 11.57
N THR A 8 7.10 -2.99 12.44
CA THR A 8 7.98 -4.11 12.16
C THR A 8 7.22 -5.21 11.41
N LEU A 9 7.66 -5.55 10.20
CA LEU A 9 7.15 -6.66 9.41
C LEU A 9 7.50 -8.01 10.06
N ASN A 10 6.80 -9.09 9.73
CA ASN A 10 7.05 -10.42 10.29
C ASN A 10 8.45 -10.99 9.98
N ASN A 11 9.17 -10.42 9.06
CA ASN A 11 10.58 -10.75 8.74
C ASN A 11 11.60 -9.79 9.39
N GLY A 12 11.17 -8.87 10.25
CA GLY A 12 12.01 -7.92 10.98
C GLY A 12 12.36 -6.63 10.24
N VAL A 13 11.88 -6.43 9.01
CA VAL A 13 12.08 -5.18 8.27
C VAL A 13 11.15 -4.11 8.81
N GLU A 14 11.66 -2.89 8.99
CA GLU A 14 10.89 -1.72 9.42
C GLU A 14 10.23 -1.02 8.22
N MET A 15 8.92 -0.81 8.29
CA MET A 15 8.13 -0.14 7.25
C MET A 15 7.44 1.11 7.82
N PRO A 16 7.61 2.30 7.20
CA PRO A 16 6.87 3.49 7.61
C PRO A 16 5.35 3.27 7.54
N GLN A 17 4.63 3.60 8.61
CA GLN A 17 3.19 3.35 8.70
C GLN A 17 2.35 4.24 7.77
N LEU A 18 2.93 5.33 7.26
CA LEU A 18 2.32 6.20 6.25
C LEU A 18 3.28 6.37 5.08
N GLY A 19 2.85 5.93 3.89
CA GLY A 19 3.56 6.04 2.64
C GLY A 19 2.85 6.93 1.63
N PHE A 20 3.40 7.05 0.44
CA PHE A 20 2.91 7.85 -0.66
C PHE A 20 2.64 6.98 -1.90
N GLY A 21 1.39 6.92 -2.35
CA GLY A 21 0.98 6.18 -3.54
C GLY A 21 0.99 7.04 -4.81
N VAL A 22 1.29 6.42 -5.95
CA VAL A 22 1.33 7.10 -7.27
C VAL A 22 0.37 6.52 -8.31
N TRP A 23 -0.64 5.77 -7.88
CA TRP A 23 -1.65 5.24 -8.81
C TRP A 23 -2.31 6.34 -9.63
N GLN A 24 -2.48 6.12 -10.95
CA GLN A 24 -3.03 7.08 -11.92
C GLN A 24 -2.28 8.43 -11.99
N VAL A 25 -1.01 8.44 -11.67
CA VAL A 25 -0.15 9.61 -11.90
C VAL A 25 0.70 9.33 -13.14
N PRO A 26 0.65 10.16 -14.20
CA PRO A 26 1.52 10.03 -15.37
C PRO A 26 3.01 10.07 -14.97
N ASP A 27 3.88 9.44 -15.76
CA ASP A 27 5.31 9.25 -15.40
C ASP A 27 6.05 10.57 -15.13
N ASP A 28 5.82 11.59 -15.94
CA ASP A 28 6.41 12.93 -15.79
C ASP A 28 5.87 13.69 -14.57
N GLU A 29 4.62 13.48 -14.23
CA GLU A 29 4.00 14.04 -13.02
C GLU A 29 4.40 13.24 -11.76
N ALA A 30 4.59 11.91 -11.89
CA ALA A 30 5.04 11.06 -10.80
C ALA A 30 6.39 11.52 -10.25
N ALA A 31 7.33 11.87 -11.14
CA ALA A 31 8.61 12.42 -10.72
C ALA A 31 8.48 13.66 -9.80
N LYS A 32 7.56 14.57 -10.14
CA LYS A 32 7.30 15.78 -9.33
C LYS A 32 6.57 15.46 -8.03
N ALA A 33 5.54 14.62 -8.09
CA ALA A 33 4.75 14.25 -6.92
C ALA A 33 5.58 13.51 -5.88
N VAL A 34 6.41 12.55 -6.30
CA VAL A 34 7.33 11.80 -5.43
C VAL A 34 8.40 12.72 -4.83
N ALA A 35 8.99 13.63 -5.62
CA ALA A 35 9.94 14.61 -5.09
C ALA A 35 9.30 15.46 -3.99
N THR A 36 8.09 16.00 -4.24
CA THR A 36 7.33 16.77 -3.24
C THR A 36 7.03 15.93 -1.99
N ALA A 37 6.68 14.65 -2.16
CA ALA A 37 6.42 13.77 -1.01
C ALA A 37 7.69 13.56 -0.17
N ILE A 38 8.84 13.26 -0.79
CA ILE A 38 10.11 13.08 -0.07
C ILE A 38 10.52 14.38 0.64
N GLU A 39 10.39 15.54 0.00
CA GLU A 39 10.64 16.86 0.58
C GLU A 39 9.68 17.15 1.78
N SER A 40 8.45 16.66 1.70
CA SER A 40 7.46 16.76 2.78
C SER A 40 7.70 15.80 3.95
N GLY A 41 8.68 14.89 3.83
CA GLY A 41 9.06 13.95 4.89
C GLY A 41 8.59 12.51 4.69
N TYR A 42 7.93 12.16 3.59
CA TYR A 42 7.63 10.76 3.28
C TYR A 42 8.92 9.97 3.04
N ARG A 43 8.93 8.74 3.53
CA ARG A 43 10.04 7.80 3.34
C ARG A 43 9.59 6.46 2.76
N SER A 44 8.29 6.25 2.56
CA SER A 44 7.72 5.08 1.86
C SER A 44 7.03 5.54 0.59
N ILE A 45 7.40 4.94 -0.56
CA ILE A 45 6.87 5.26 -1.90
C ILE A 45 6.32 3.97 -2.52
N ASP A 46 5.05 4.00 -2.91
CA ASP A 46 4.34 2.87 -3.50
C ASP A 46 3.99 3.11 -4.96
N THR A 47 4.53 2.28 -5.85
CA THR A 47 4.23 2.24 -7.28
C THR A 47 3.84 0.83 -7.71
N ALA A 48 3.67 0.59 -9.01
CA ALA A 48 3.44 -0.71 -9.62
C ALA A 48 3.79 -0.70 -11.12
N ALA A 49 4.17 -1.84 -11.68
CA ALA A 49 4.51 -1.98 -13.10
C ALA A 49 3.38 -1.49 -14.03
N ILE A 50 2.11 -1.80 -13.69
CA ILE A 50 0.94 -1.38 -14.49
C ILE A 50 0.67 0.13 -14.48
N TYR A 51 1.19 0.87 -13.49
CA TYR A 51 1.00 2.32 -13.41
C TYR A 51 1.81 3.07 -14.48
N GLN A 52 2.81 2.39 -15.07
CA GLN A 52 3.69 2.93 -16.11
C GLN A 52 4.47 4.20 -15.67
N ASN A 53 4.71 4.33 -14.37
CA ASN A 53 5.38 5.48 -13.75
C ASN A 53 6.57 5.10 -12.86
N GLU A 54 7.08 3.87 -13.01
CA GLU A 54 8.27 3.41 -12.29
C GLU A 54 9.50 4.24 -12.66
N THR A 55 9.63 4.66 -13.93
CA THR A 55 10.77 5.47 -14.38
C THR A 55 10.77 6.87 -13.75
N GLY A 56 9.62 7.55 -13.72
CA GLY A 56 9.48 8.85 -13.06
C GLY A 56 9.69 8.76 -11.55
N THR A 57 9.18 7.69 -10.92
CA THR A 57 9.41 7.40 -9.50
C THR A 57 10.90 7.21 -9.21
N GLY A 58 11.60 6.39 -9.99
CA GLY A 58 13.05 6.16 -9.85
C GLY A 58 13.87 7.42 -10.01
N LYS A 59 13.55 8.27 -11.00
CA LYS A 59 14.20 9.58 -11.19
C LYS A 59 14.06 10.48 -9.97
N ALA A 60 12.87 10.54 -9.37
CA ALA A 60 12.66 11.34 -8.16
C ALA A 60 13.46 10.80 -6.97
N ILE A 61 13.50 9.48 -6.79
CA ILE A 61 14.30 8.82 -5.74
C ILE A 61 15.78 9.18 -5.91
N ALA A 62 16.34 9.02 -7.12
CA ALA A 62 17.73 9.29 -7.42
C ALA A 62 18.11 10.78 -7.20
N ALA A 63 17.19 11.70 -7.50
CA ALA A 63 17.39 13.13 -7.36
C ALA A 63 17.11 13.67 -5.95
N SER A 64 16.53 12.89 -5.05
CA SER A 64 16.04 13.34 -3.73
C SER A 64 17.16 13.76 -2.76
N GLY A 65 18.37 13.27 -2.96
CA GLY A 65 19.48 13.44 -2.00
C GLY A 65 19.32 12.64 -0.71
N VAL A 66 18.24 11.87 -0.55
CA VAL A 66 18.02 10.95 0.58
C VAL A 66 18.75 9.64 0.30
N ALA A 67 19.42 9.07 1.29
CA ALA A 67 20.10 7.80 1.12
C ALA A 67 19.08 6.68 0.78
N ARG A 68 19.48 5.74 -0.11
CA ARG A 68 18.56 4.68 -0.60
C ARG A 68 18.01 3.83 0.54
N ASP A 69 18.79 3.58 1.56
CA ASP A 69 18.42 2.79 2.74
C ASP A 69 17.53 3.54 3.74
N GLU A 70 17.36 4.85 3.58
CA GLU A 70 16.38 5.65 4.31
C GLU A 70 14.99 5.66 3.62
N LEU A 71 14.89 5.12 2.39
CA LEU A 71 13.65 5.04 1.64
C LEU A 71 13.14 3.60 1.60
N PHE A 72 11.84 3.44 1.80
CA PHE A 72 11.10 2.20 1.62
C PHE A 72 10.36 2.25 0.28
N VAL A 73 10.77 1.46 -0.69
CA VAL A 73 10.22 1.47 -2.05
C VAL A 73 9.47 0.18 -2.32
N THR A 74 8.19 0.32 -2.69
CA THR A 74 7.31 -0.79 -3.07
C THR A 74 6.99 -0.71 -4.56
N THR A 75 7.10 -1.85 -5.25
CA THR A 75 6.47 -2.04 -6.57
C THR A 75 5.72 -3.36 -6.63
N LYS A 76 4.92 -3.58 -7.69
CA LYS A 76 4.00 -4.71 -7.80
C LYS A 76 4.08 -5.37 -9.17
N LEU A 77 4.03 -6.71 -9.18
CA LEU A 77 3.91 -7.52 -10.38
C LEU A 77 2.52 -7.38 -10.98
N TRP A 78 2.44 -7.04 -12.26
CA TRP A 78 1.15 -7.03 -12.93
C TRP A 78 0.67 -8.44 -13.31
N ASN A 79 -0.63 -8.58 -13.48
CA ASN A 79 -1.36 -9.82 -13.66
C ASN A 79 -0.91 -10.63 -14.89
N SER A 80 -0.57 -9.98 -16.02
CA SER A 80 -0.07 -10.64 -17.24
C SER A 80 1.23 -11.41 -17.01
N GLU A 81 2.05 -10.96 -16.05
CA GLU A 81 3.38 -11.49 -15.79
C GLU A 81 3.40 -12.57 -14.70
N GLN A 82 2.24 -13.01 -14.21
CA GLN A 82 2.16 -14.11 -13.25
C GLN A 82 2.66 -15.43 -13.86
N GLY A 83 3.35 -16.21 -13.06
CA GLY A 83 4.07 -17.44 -13.36
C GLY A 83 5.53 -17.31 -12.91
N TYR A 84 6.23 -18.42 -12.72
CA TYR A 84 7.58 -18.38 -12.12
C TYR A 84 8.59 -17.59 -12.97
N ASP A 85 8.85 -18.00 -14.21
CA ASP A 85 9.87 -17.38 -15.07
C ASP A 85 9.49 -15.97 -15.55
N SER A 86 8.20 -15.73 -15.81
CA SER A 86 7.69 -14.40 -16.20
C SER A 86 7.84 -13.40 -15.06
N THR A 87 7.58 -13.83 -13.84
CA THR A 87 7.78 -13.01 -12.65
C THR A 87 9.23 -12.55 -12.48
N LEU A 88 10.20 -13.46 -12.66
CA LEU A 88 11.64 -13.10 -12.56
C LEU A 88 12.01 -12.04 -13.60
N ARG A 89 11.58 -12.20 -14.85
CA ARG A 89 11.84 -11.20 -15.91
C ARG A 89 11.13 -9.86 -15.67
N ALA A 90 9.89 -9.91 -15.20
CA ALA A 90 9.12 -8.70 -14.89
C ALA A 90 9.73 -7.92 -13.73
N PHE A 91 10.27 -8.61 -12.73
CA PHE A 91 10.98 -7.98 -11.62
C PHE A 91 12.27 -7.26 -12.09
N ASP A 92 13.07 -7.91 -12.96
CA ASP A 92 14.24 -7.28 -13.59
C ASP A 92 13.85 -5.99 -14.32
N ALA A 93 12.78 -6.05 -15.13
CA ALA A 93 12.29 -4.88 -15.85
C ALA A 93 11.79 -3.75 -14.91
N SER A 94 11.22 -4.07 -13.76
CA SER A 94 10.83 -3.07 -12.75
C SER A 94 12.05 -2.41 -12.11
N LEU A 95 13.09 -3.18 -11.74
CA LEU A 95 14.34 -2.64 -11.21
C LEU A 95 15.03 -1.72 -12.23
N ASP A 96 15.09 -2.13 -13.50
CA ASP A 96 15.66 -1.33 -14.57
C ASP A 96 14.94 0.03 -14.71
N LYS A 97 13.59 0.04 -14.69
CA LYS A 97 12.79 1.26 -14.78
C LYS A 97 12.98 2.17 -13.56
N LEU A 98 12.99 1.58 -12.38
CA LEU A 98 13.24 2.29 -11.13
C LEU A 98 14.69 2.79 -11.00
N GLY A 99 15.64 2.19 -11.73
CA GLY A 99 17.06 2.46 -11.60
C GLY A 99 17.61 2.03 -10.24
N LEU A 100 17.12 0.91 -9.70
CA LEU A 100 17.45 0.40 -8.37
C LEU A 100 18.02 -1.01 -8.46
N ASP A 101 18.92 -1.36 -7.52
CA ASP A 101 19.46 -2.72 -7.38
C ASP A 101 18.52 -3.64 -6.57
N TYR A 102 17.65 -3.06 -5.75
CA TYR A 102 16.68 -3.78 -4.92
C TYR A 102 15.45 -2.91 -4.64
N VAL A 103 14.33 -3.56 -4.27
CA VAL A 103 13.18 -2.91 -3.64
C VAL A 103 13.03 -3.36 -2.18
N ASP A 104 12.35 -2.55 -1.37
CA ASP A 104 12.09 -2.91 0.02
C ASP A 104 10.90 -3.87 0.11
N LEU A 105 9.89 -3.71 -0.76
CA LEU A 105 8.73 -4.59 -0.81
C LEU A 105 8.31 -4.87 -2.26
N TYR A 106 8.08 -6.15 -2.59
CA TYR A 106 7.51 -6.59 -3.85
C TYR A 106 6.19 -7.30 -3.62
N LEU A 107 5.13 -6.90 -4.34
CA LEU A 107 3.77 -7.43 -4.17
C LEU A 107 3.24 -8.11 -5.43
N ILE A 108 2.51 -9.22 -5.28
CA ILE A 108 1.57 -9.68 -6.33
C ILE A 108 0.39 -8.70 -6.32
N HIS A 109 0.08 -8.06 -7.47
CA HIS A 109 -0.90 -6.97 -7.51
C HIS A 109 -2.34 -7.47 -7.30
N TRP A 110 -2.72 -8.61 -7.89
CA TRP A 110 -4.02 -9.26 -7.74
C TRP A 110 -3.86 -10.78 -7.78
N PRO A 111 -4.75 -11.56 -7.13
CA PRO A 111 -4.67 -13.02 -7.16
C PRO A 111 -4.97 -13.61 -8.54
N VAL A 112 -5.83 -12.97 -9.35
CA VAL A 112 -6.27 -13.44 -10.70
C VAL A 112 -6.74 -14.90 -10.66
N PRO A 113 -7.88 -15.19 -10.01
CA PRO A 113 -8.30 -16.59 -9.78
C PRO A 113 -8.43 -17.43 -11.07
N ALA A 114 -8.85 -16.83 -12.18
CA ALA A 114 -9.00 -17.53 -13.45
C ALA A 114 -7.66 -18.00 -14.05
N LYS A 115 -6.54 -17.35 -13.72
CA LYS A 115 -5.20 -17.74 -14.17
C LYS A 115 -4.59 -18.83 -13.30
N ASP A 116 -4.99 -18.89 -12.04
CA ASP A 116 -4.53 -19.86 -11.04
C ASP A 116 -2.99 -19.97 -10.92
N ALA A 117 -2.29 -18.87 -11.08
CA ALA A 117 -0.82 -18.82 -11.16
C ALA A 117 -0.14 -18.16 -9.95
N TYR A 118 -0.90 -17.62 -8.99
CA TYR A 118 -0.31 -16.81 -7.91
C TYR A 118 0.60 -17.61 -6.96
N VAL A 119 0.38 -18.93 -6.80
CA VAL A 119 1.27 -19.76 -5.98
C VAL A 119 2.64 -19.92 -6.65
N ASP A 120 2.70 -20.24 -7.93
CA ASP A 120 3.97 -20.32 -8.68
C ASP A 120 4.66 -18.96 -8.80
N THR A 121 3.87 -17.90 -8.94
CA THR A 121 4.33 -16.51 -8.87
C THR A 121 4.99 -16.21 -7.52
N TYR A 122 4.37 -16.63 -6.42
CA TYR A 122 4.92 -16.37 -5.10
C TYR A 122 6.20 -17.19 -4.83
N ARG A 123 6.33 -18.38 -5.38
CA ARG A 123 7.60 -19.15 -5.36
C ARG A 123 8.74 -18.39 -6.06
N ALA A 124 8.44 -17.66 -7.13
CA ALA A 124 9.43 -16.76 -7.75
C ALA A 124 9.76 -15.57 -6.83
N PHE A 125 8.78 -15.04 -6.10
CA PHE A 125 9.00 -14.00 -5.08
C PHE A 125 9.93 -14.50 -3.96
N GLU A 126 9.72 -15.74 -3.47
CA GLU A 126 10.61 -16.38 -2.50
C GLU A 126 12.06 -16.45 -3.02
N LYS A 127 12.25 -16.77 -4.31
CA LYS A 127 13.58 -16.76 -4.95
C LYS A 127 14.17 -15.35 -5.00
N ILE A 128 13.40 -14.35 -5.43
CA ILE A 128 13.83 -12.94 -5.48
C ILE A 128 14.22 -12.44 -4.08
N HIS A 129 13.46 -12.82 -3.05
CA HIS A 129 13.74 -12.49 -1.67
C HIS A 129 15.01 -13.17 -1.15
N ALA A 130 15.17 -14.46 -1.43
CA ALA A 130 16.38 -15.22 -1.04
C ALA A 130 17.65 -14.67 -1.70
N ASP A 131 17.53 -14.10 -2.91
CA ASP A 131 18.64 -13.42 -3.62
C ASP A 131 18.94 -12.01 -3.06
N GLY A 132 18.14 -11.53 -2.08
CA GLY A 132 18.29 -10.22 -1.47
C GLY A 132 17.85 -9.04 -2.34
N ARG A 133 17.15 -9.29 -3.45
CA ARG A 133 16.70 -8.26 -4.40
C ARG A 133 15.37 -7.60 -4.02
N ALA A 134 14.57 -8.28 -3.20
CA ALA A 134 13.45 -7.70 -2.46
C ALA A 134 13.64 -7.99 -0.98
N LYS A 135 13.69 -6.96 -0.13
CA LYS A 135 13.88 -7.13 1.32
C LYS A 135 12.68 -7.80 1.98
N ALA A 136 11.50 -7.60 1.40
CA ALA A 136 10.25 -8.17 1.85
C ALA A 136 9.37 -8.53 0.65
N ILE A 137 8.51 -9.54 0.81
CA ILE A 137 7.56 -9.99 -0.21
C ILE A 137 6.17 -10.11 0.39
N GLY A 138 5.18 -9.74 -0.38
CA GLY A 138 3.79 -9.75 0.06
C GLY A 138 2.82 -9.86 -1.11
N VAL A 139 1.57 -9.55 -0.81
CA VAL A 139 0.49 -9.64 -1.79
C VAL A 139 -0.41 -8.40 -1.74
N SER A 140 -1.25 -8.25 -2.75
CA SER A 140 -2.27 -7.22 -2.78
C SER A 140 -3.59 -7.81 -3.28
N ASN A 141 -4.70 -7.37 -2.66
CA ASN A 141 -6.05 -7.80 -3.02
C ASN A 141 -6.34 -9.31 -2.82
N PHE A 142 -5.59 -9.99 -1.96
CA PHE A 142 -5.88 -11.37 -1.62
C PHE A 142 -7.02 -11.44 -0.61
N LEU A 143 -8.05 -12.22 -0.94
CA LEU A 143 -9.12 -12.60 -0.03
C LEU A 143 -8.64 -13.71 0.93
N PRO A 144 -9.36 -14.00 2.03
CA PRO A 144 -8.97 -15.05 2.97
C PRO A 144 -8.64 -16.38 2.29
N GLU A 145 -9.48 -16.86 1.39
CA GLU A 145 -9.28 -18.13 0.66
C GLU A 145 -8.00 -18.15 -0.20
N HIS A 146 -7.63 -17.00 -0.78
CA HIS A 146 -6.38 -16.90 -1.55
C HIS A 146 -5.16 -16.96 -0.63
N LEU A 147 -5.23 -16.29 0.54
CA LEU A 147 -4.16 -16.30 1.53
C LEU A 147 -3.99 -17.68 2.18
N GLU A 148 -5.07 -18.32 2.59
CA GLU A 148 -5.03 -19.67 3.18
C GLU A 148 -4.35 -20.66 2.25
N ARG A 149 -4.71 -20.64 0.96
CA ARG A 149 -4.06 -21.48 -0.04
C ARG A 149 -2.58 -21.13 -0.20
N LEU A 150 -2.24 -19.84 -0.28
CA LEU A 150 -0.86 -19.40 -0.42
C LEU A 150 -0.01 -19.87 0.78
N LEU A 151 -0.51 -19.69 2.00
CA LEU A 151 0.14 -20.12 3.24
C LEU A 151 0.31 -21.64 3.30
N GLY A 152 -0.63 -22.42 2.75
CA GLY A 152 -0.54 -23.87 2.70
C GLY A 152 0.42 -24.43 1.65
N GLU A 153 0.75 -23.65 0.60
CA GLU A 153 1.50 -24.15 -0.57
C GLU A 153 2.86 -23.46 -0.77
N THR A 154 3.23 -22.48 0.09
CA THR A 154 4.50 -21.73 0.02
C THR A 154 5.23 -21.72 1.36
N SER A 155 6.49 -21.30 1.38
CA SER A 155 7.36 -21.41 2.56
C SER A 155 7.50 -20.11 3.32
N VAL A 156 7.34 -18.96 2.67
CA VAL A 156 7.50 -17.63 3.26
C VAL A 156 6.12 -16.99 3.45
N VAL A 157 5.80 -16.63 4.69
CA VAL A 157 4.56 -15.90 4.99
C VAL A 157 4.63 -14.50 4.38
N PRO A 158 3.62 -14.05 3.60
CA PRO A 158 3.58 -12.68 3.14
C PRO A 158 3.71 -11.68 4.29
N VAL A 159 4.57 -10.68 4.14
CA VAL A 159 4.73 -9.69 5.23
C VAL A 159 3.54 -8.74 5.32
N LEU A 160 2.81 -8.60 4.21
CA LEU A 160 1.76 -7.59 4.06
C LEU A 160 0.74 -8.03 3.01
N ASN A 161 -0.52 -7.67 3.21
CA ASN A 161 -1.57 -7.69 2.19
C ASN A 161 -2.13 -6.27 2.02
N GLN A 162 -1.93 -5.69 0.82
CA GLN A 162 -2.41 -4.36 0.48
C GLN A 162 -3.82 -4.45 -0.11
N ILE A 163 -4.85 -3.98 0.61
CA ILE A 163 -6.26 -4.16 0.25
C ILE A 163 -7.00 -2.82 0.18
N GLU A 164 -8.12 -2.78 -0.53
CA GLU A 164 -9.05 -1.67 -0.40
C GLU A 164 -9.54 -1.59 1.04
N LEU A 165 -9.24 -0.49 1.71
CA LEU A 165 -9.69 -0.30 3.07
C LEU A 165 -9.93 1.19 3.35
N HIS A 166 -11.10 1.50 3.84
CA HIS A 166 -11.53 2.83 4.26
C HIS A 166 -12.74 2.70 5.22
N PRO A 167 -13.18 3.75 5.90
CA PRO A 167 -14.25 3.65 6.89
C PRO A 167 -15.54 2.95 6.42
N GLN A 168 -15.89 3.01 5.13
CA GLN A 168 -17.07 2.32 4.59
C GLN A 168 -16.81 0.89 4.11
N LEU A 169 -15.54 0.43 4.14
CA LEU A 169 -15.12 -0.95 3.85
C LEU A 169 -13.96 -1.32 4.77
N GLN A 170 -14.26 -1.86 5.95
CA GLN A 170 -13.24 -2.10 6.98
C GLN A 170 -12.63 -3.50 6.96
N GLN A 171 -13.21 -4.42 6.20
CA GLN A 171 -12.70 -5.77 5.92
C GLN A 171 -12.24 -6.52 7.19
N ALA A 172 -13.11 -6.57 8.20
CA ALA A 172 -12.80 -7.14 9.52
C ALA A 172 -12.30 -8.59 9.45
N GLU A 173 -12.88 -9.43 8.59
CA GLU A 173 -12.50 -10.83 8.40
C GLU A 173 -11.06 -10.94 7.85
N SER A 174 -10.75 -10.23 6.76
CA SER A 174 -9.39 -10.23 6.19
C SER A 174 -8.36 -9.74 7.20
N ARG A 175 -8.68 -8.66 7.94
CA ARG A 175 -7.78 -8.11 8.97
C ARG A 175 -7.55 -9.06 10.14
N ALA A 176 -8.58 -9.83 10.53
CA ALA A 176 -8.44 -10.84 11.58
C ALA A 176 -7.48 -11.96 11.14
N LEU A 177 -7.64 -12.47 9.91
CA LEU A 177 -6.73 -13.47 9.34
C LEU A 177 -5.30 -12.93 9.21
N HIS A 178 -5.14 -11.67 8.76
CA HIS A 178 -3.83 -11.03 8.70
C HIS A 178 -3.15 -11.01 10.07
N ALA A 179 -3.87 -10.58 11.10
CA ALA A 179 -3.34 -10.51 12.47
C ALA A 179 -2.95 -11.90 13.01
N GLU A 180 -3.73 -12.95 12.71
CA GLU A 180 -3.44 -14.34 13.11
C GLU A 180 -2.11 -14.82 12.54
N HIS A 181 -1.78 -14.44 11.32
CA HIS A 181 -0.56 -14.87 10.64
C HIS A 181 0.60 -13.85 10.69
N GLY A 182 0.44 -12.75 11.44
CA GLY A 182 1.46 -11.70 11.52
C GLY A 182 1.67 -10.93 10.21
N ILE A 183 0.65 -10.89 9.35
CA ILE A 183 0.62 -10.15 8.09
C ILE A 183 0.13 -8.74 8.38
N LEU A 184 0.83 -7.69 7.95
CA LEU A 184 0.32 -6.32 8.08
C LEU A 184 -0.77 -6.05 7.04
N THR A 185 -1.73 -5.22 7.42
CA THR A 185 -2.74 -4.68 6.50
C THR A 185 -2.30 -3.31 6.00
N GLU A 186 -2.19 -3.15 4.69
CA GLU A 186 -2.00 -1.85 4.06
C GLU A 186 -3.24 -1.43 3.29
N ALA A 187 -3.66 -0.17 3.48
CA ALA A 187 -4.85 0.38 2.88
C ALA A 187 -4.54 1.15 1.59
N TRP A 188 -5.03 0.63 0.44
CA TRP A 188 -5.13 1.45 -0.74
C TRP A 188 -6.51 2.15 -0.80
N SER A 189 -6.58 3.30 -1.49
CA SER A 189 -7.74 4.21 -1.51
C SER A 189 -8.26 4.59 -0.12
N PRO A 190 -7.39 4.91 0.85
CA PRO A 190 -7.78 5.14 2.23
C PRO A 190 -8.78 6.29 2.38
N LEU A 191 -8.78 7.24 1.46
CA LEU A 191 -9.64 8.42 1.44
C LEU A 191 -10.88 8.26 0.52
N GLY A 192 -11.22 7.03 0.11
CA GLY A 192 -12.41 6.73 -0.68
C GLY A 192 -12.37 7.22 -2.13
N SER A 193 -11.18 7.46 -2.70
CA SER A 193 -10.98 7.80 -4.13
C SER A 193 -11.88 8.92 -4.65
N GLY A 194 -12.17 9.93 -3.83
CA GLY A 194 -13.03 11.07 -4.21
C GLY A 194 -14.52 10.72 -4.38
N LYS A 195 -14.97 9.54 -3.87
CA LYS A 195 -16.36 9.07 -3.98
C LYS A 195 -17.22 9.42 -2.74
N GLY A 196 -17.00 10.63 -2.17
CA GLY A 196 -17.86 11.21 -1.14
C GLY A 196 -17.55 10.80 0.31
N LEU A 197 -16.54 9.96 0.57
CA LEU A 197 -16.19 9.58 1.95
C LEU A 197 -15.87 10.78 2.84
N LEU A 198 -15.12 11.74 2.33
CA LEU A 198 -14.71 12.93 3.09
C LEU A 198 -15.85 13.91 3.36
N GLU A 199 -17.02 13.71 2.74
CA GLU A 199 -18.25 14.52 2.91
C GLU A 199 -19.25 13.84 3.86
N VAL A 200 -18.95 12.61 4.34
CA VAL A 200 -19.80 11.89 5.28
C VAL A 200 -19.93 12.70 6.58
N PRO A 201 -21.16 12.93 7.11
CA PRO A 201 -21.38 13.78 8.29
C PRO A 201 -20.53 13.38 9.49
N THR A 202 -20.35 12.09 9.76
CA THR A 202 -19.51 11.57 10.84
C THR A 202 -18.05 11.99 10.66
N VAL A 203 -17.49 11.84 9.45
CA VAL A 203 -16.11 12.22 9.13
C VAL A 203 -15.93 13.73 9.32
N LEU A 204 -16.88 14.54 8.85
CA LEU A 204 -16.87 15.99 9.03
C LEU A 204 -16.97 16.40 10.50
N ALA A 205 -17.76 15.68 11.30
CA ALA A 205 -17.93 15.98 12.72
C ALA A 205 -16.64 15.72 13.50
N VAL A 206 -16.02 14.55 13.28
CA VAL A 206 -14.74 14.18 13.91
C VAL A 206 -13.63 15.15 13.50
N ALA A 207 -13.52 15.46 12.21
CA ALA A 207 -12.54 16.41 11.71
C ALA A 207 -12.68 17.79 12.41
N ARG A 208 -13.90 18.32 12.50
CA ARG A 208 -14.17 19.60 13.20
C ARG A 208 -13.82 19.56 14.69
N LYS A 209 -14.13 18.45 15.38
CA LYS A 209 -13.81 18.24 16.81
C LYS A 209 -12.32 18.42 17.09
N HIS A 210 -11.48 17.91 16.18
CA HIS A 210 -10.01 17.97 16.31
C HIS A 210 -9.36 19.17 15.59
N GLY A 211 -10.14 20.06 14.94
CA GLY A 211 -9.60 21.16 14.16
C GLY A 211 -8.74 20.70 12.97
N ARG A 212 -9.09 19.55 12.39
CA ARG A 212 -8.36 18.89 11.29
C ARG A 212 -9.22 18.81 10.03
N THR A 213 -8.57 18.50 8.90
CA THR A 213 -9.32 18.19 7.67
C THR A 213 -9.94 16.80 7.73
N PRO A 214 -11.01 16.54 6.96
CA PRO A 214 -11.59 15.21 6.85
C PRO A 214 -10.59 14.13 6.42
N ALA A 215 -9.64 14.48 5.53
CA ALA A 215 -8.57 13.58 5.09
C ALA A 215 -7.65 13.21 6.27
N GLN A 216 -7.22 14.19 7.07
CA GLN A 216 -6.39 13.95 8.25
C GLN A 216 -7.11 13.08 9.29
N ALA A 217 -8.39 13.30 9.54
CA ALA A 217 -9.18 12.48 10.47
C ALA A 217 -9.26 10.99 10.01
N VAL A 218 -9.51 10.75 8.71
CA VAL A 218 -9.54 9.40 8.15
C VAL A 218 -8.15 8.74 8.20
N LEU A 219 -7.09 9.46 7.83
CA LEU A 219 -5.72 8.92 7.90
C LEU A 219 -5.34 8.59 9.34
N ARG A 220 -5.68 9.46 10.31
CA ARG A 220 -5.42 9.18 11.72
C ARG A 220 -6.16 7.93 12.22
N TRP A 221 -7.41 7.73 11.79
CA TRP A 221 -8.16 6.51 12.07
C TRP A 221 -7.43 5.27 11.58
N HIS A 222 -6.91 5.27 10.34
CA HIS A 222 -6.12 4.15 9.81
C HIS A 222 -4.90 3.84 10.70
N LEU A 223 -4.14 4.89 11.05
CA LEU A 223 -2.94 4.74 11.86
C LEU A 223 -3.26 4.16 13.26
N GLN A 224 -4.31 4.67 13.92
CA GLN A 224 -4.71 4.20 15.25
C GLN A 224 -5.34 2.80 15.25
N THR A 225 -5.87 2.36 14.10
CA THR A 225 -6.36 0.98 13.93
C THR A 225 -5.29 0.01 13.42
N GLY A 226 -4.01 0.43 13.39
CA GLY A 226 -2.86 -0.41 13.08
C GLY A 226 -2.62 -0.68 11.61
N ASN A 227 -3.29 0.05 10.71
CA ASN A 227 -3.06 -0.09 9.28
C ASN A 227 -1.85 0.72 8.81
N VAL A 228 -1.14 0.22 7.80
CA VAL A 228 -0.29 1.04 6.94
C VAL A 228 -1.18 1.73 5.91
N VAL A 229 -0.87 2.95 5.53
CA VAL A 229 -1.69 3.71 4.56
C VAL A 229 -0.85 4.41 3.50
N ILE A 230 -1.37 4.42 2.25
CA ILE A 230 -0.72 5.04 1.10
C ILE A 230 -1.65 6.03 0.38
N PRO A 231 -1.97 7.19 1.00
CA PRO A 231 -2.74 8.21 0.31
C PRO A 231 -2.00 8.71 -0.94
N LYS A 232 -2.76 9.04 -1.97
CA LYS A 232 -2.25 9.61 -3.22
C LYS A 232 -2.73 11.06 -3.40
N SER A 233 -1.84 11.92 -3.81
CA SER A 233 -2.17 13.27 -4.28
C SER A 233 -1.13 13.77 -5.28
N VAL A 234 -1.53 14.65 -6.20
CA VAL A 234 -0.62 15.42 -7.07
C VAL A 234 -0.58 16.90 -6.66
N THR A 235 -1.37 17.30 -5.66
CA THR A 235 -1.45 18.66 -5.15
C THR A 235 -0.46 18.82 -3.99
N PRO A 236 0.59 19.68 -4.09
CA PRO A 236 1.62 19.81 -3.07
C PRO A 236 1.08 20.08 -1.66
N SER A 237 0.08 20.98 -1.54
CA SER A 237 -0.53 21.29 -0.24
C SER A 237 -1.22 20.08 0.41
N ARG A 238 -1.88 19.21 -0.40
CA ARG A 238 -2.50 17.99 0.11
C ARG A 238 -1.47 16.92 0.46
N ILE A 239 -0.35 16.86 -0.26
CA ILE A 239 0.76 15.95 0.07
C ILE A 239 1.30 16.30 1.46
N ALA A 240 1.57 17.59 1.72
CA ALA A 240 2.02 18.05 3.03
C ALA A 240 0.95 17.91 4.13
N GLU A 241 -0.34 18.13 3.81
CA GLU A 241 -1.46 17.94 4.74
C GLU A 241 -1.61 16.49 5.18
N ASN A 242 -1.52 15.54 4.24
CA ASN A 242 -1.75 14.13 4.51
C ASN A 242 -0.69 13.50 5.44
N ILE A 243 0.52 14.05 5.52
CA ILE A 243 1.54 13.56 6.44
C ILE A 243 1.46 14.26 7.82
N ASP A 244 0.74 15.36 7.94
CA ASP A 244 0.57 16.10 9.18
C ASP A 244 -0.57 15.54 10.04
N VAL A 245 -0.39 14.29 10.53
CA VAL A 245 -1.43 13.50 11.22
C VAL A 245 -0.95 12.85 12.53
N PHE A 246 0.23 13.25 13.03
CA PHE A 246 0.85 12.59 14.18
C PHE A 246 0.78 13.43 15.47
N ASP A 247 0.22 14.62 15.45
CA ASP A 247 0.15 15.56 16.57
C ASP A 247 -1.24 15.64 17.25
N PHE A 248 -2.17 14.75 16.87
CA PHE A 248 -3.49 14.59 17.49
C PHE A 248 -3.90 13.12 17.55
N GLU A 249 -4.88 12.81 18.39
CA GLU A 249 -5.42 11.45 18.53
C GLU A 249 -6.95 11.50 18.50
N LEU A 250 -7.55 10.49 17.87
CA LEU A 250 -8.97 10.19 17.93
C LEU A 250 -9.27 9.47 19.25
N ASP A 251 -10.30 9.87 19.96
CA ASP A 251 -10.72 9.19 21.18
C ASP A 251 -11.59 7.95 20.88
N ALA A 252 -12.01 7.25 21.94
CA ALA A 252 -12.79 6.03 21.82
C ALA A 252 -14.15 6.25 21.11
N ASP A 253 -14.79 7.40 21.33
CA ASP A 253 -16.08 7.74 20.71
C ASP A 253 -15.88 8.00 19.21
N ASP A 254 -14.79 8.67 18.82
CA ASP A 254 -14.45 8.90 17.42
C ASP A 254 -14.18 7.57 16.69
N LEU A 255 -13.38 6.69 17.32
CA LEU A 255 -13.08 5.36 16.75
C LEU A 255 -14.36 4.51 16.61
N ALA A 256 -15.26 4.55 17.59
CA ALA A 256 -16.56 3.88 17.52
C ALA A 256 -17.45 4.48 16.40
N ALA A 257 -17.43 5.80 16.24
CA ALA A 257 -18.16 6.48 15.17
C ALA A 257 -17.64 6.08 13.77
N PHE A 258 -16.33 5.96 13.61
CA PHE A 258 -15.75 5.42 12.36
C PHE A 258 -16.07 3.94 12.16
N ALA A 259 -16.04 3.12 13.21
CA ALA A 259 -16.39 1.71 13.13
C ALA A 259 -17.83 1.51 12.64
N ALA A 260 -18.75 2.39 13.03
CA ALA A 260 -20.16 2.36 12.60
C ALA A 260 -20.39 2.75 11.12
N LEU A 261 -19.35 3.22 10.40
CA LEU A 261 -19.44 3.56 8.97
C LEU A 261 -19.27 2.35 8.05
N ASP A 262 -18.94 1.16 8.59
CA ASP A 262 -18.71 -0.03 7.75
C ASP A 262 -20.02 -0.49 7.10
N GLU A 263 -20.08 -0.37 5.80
CA GLU A 263 -21.22 -0.74 4.94
C GLU A 263 -20.87 -1.91 4.00
N GLY A 264 -19.63 -2.43 4.06
CA GLY A 264 -19.11 -3.36 3.06
C GLY A 264 -19.02 -2.75 1.67
N LYS A 265 -18.94 -1.43 1.56
CA LYS A 265 -19.02 -0.67 0.30
C LYS A 265 -17.69 -0.67 -0.44
N ARG A 266 -17.52 -1.63 -1.33
CA ARG A 266 -16.35 -1.71 -2.22
C ARG A 266 -16.44 -0.67 -3.35
N LEU A 267 -15.35 0.04 -3.60
CA LEU A 267 -15.22 1.05 -4.66
C LEU A 267 -14.45 0.52 -5.88
N GLY A 268 -13.51 -0.39 -5.64
CA GLY A 268 -12.72 -1.08 -6.66
C GLY A 268 -13.32 -2.44 -7.06
N PRO A 269 -12.61 -3.20 -7.93
CA PRO A 269 -13.05 -4.53 -8.35
C PRO A 269 -13.12 -5.52 -7.19
N ASN A 270 -13.98 -6.54 -7.32
CA ASN A 270 -13.99 -7.70 -6.42
C ASN A 270 -12.78 -8.61 -6.73
N PRO A 271 -11.86 -8.84 -5.78
CA PRO A 271 -10.67 -9.66 -6.03
C PRO A 271 -10.95 -11.11 -6.43
N GLY A 272 -12.09 -11.68 -6.00
CA GLY A 272 -12.51 -13.03 -6.37
C GLY A 272 -12.94 -13.18 -7.83
N GLU A 273 -13.19 -12.05 -8.50
CA GLU A 273 -13.71 -12.01 -9.88
C GLU A 273 -12.81 -11.22 -10.83
N PHE A 274 -11.81 -10.51 -10.31
CA PHE A 274 -10.96 -9.63 -11.10
C PHE A 274 -9.87 -10.41 -11.84
N ASN A 275 -10.01 -10.50 -13.17
CA ASN A 275 -9.12 -11.25 -14.05
C ASN A 275 -8.51 -10.41 -15.19
N ALA A 276 -8.49 -9.09 -15.06
CA ALA A 276 -7.90 -8.21 -16.07
C ALA A 276 -6.40 -8.51 -16.24
N GLY A 277 -5.95 -8.72 -17.47
CA GLY A 277 -4.55 -9.07 -17.79
C GLY A 277 -4.21 -10.54 -17.53
N ALA A 278 -5.21 -11.41 -17.38
CA ALA A 278 -5.00 -12.86 -17.25
C ALA A 278 -4.49 -13.50 -18.54
#